data_9ac0544d07ea07b407b8c6152d0d2c5f
#
_entry.id   9ac0544d07ea07b407b8c6152d0d2c5f
#
_cell.length_a   1.000
_cell.length_b   1.000
_cell.length_c   1.000
_cell.angle_alpha   90.00
_cell.angle_beta   90.00
_cell.angle_gamma   90.00
#
_symmetry.space_group_name_H-M   'P 1'
#
loop_
_entity.id
_entity.type
_entity.pdbx_description
1 polymer ?
#
loop_
_entity_poly.entity_id
_entity_poly.type
_entity_poly.pdbx_seq_one_letter_code
_entity_poly.pdbx_strand_id
1 'polypeptide(L)'
;MTDRKVILTLSHTDYTQTLGGVEKVVYEQSLAFMENGYDVIHVCPTCQKVKIKDRIVFQKLLGYKVLENNQKLKERCRISELMDLLRERNVSSLLIHSLIDFRFSDVFTLLDAFPQINVYYYIHDYKSVCINANLLKNAKRFCGEERKCFQKCYSCKSYWHGIKCSRDYRQLIEAYPRIQFIFPSQVSKRIWANTYVKIKEDRMLVIPHQSTCGEYKTKELPLKKLRIAYLGHQAFHKGWDAFRTLCQSVDRPDFEYYVLGTTKEQLPNVRVVNVSFLEDGPDAMIHAIREHHIDVVFLWSICPETYSFTFFESYVCGVFVITNDCSGNIQAKVRELQCGKVLSSVPDLVSYMESKQVFDDLRRLNIPRPTKLESNTEAIIHLLN
;
A
#
# COMPACT_ATOMS: atom_id res chain seq x y z
N MET A 1 -35.39 7.25 -9.78
CA MET A 1 -34.26 6.98 -8.86
C MET A 1 -33.99 5.49 -8.96
N THR A 2 -32.80 5.06 -9.25
CA THR A 2 -32.43 3.63 -9.23
C THR A 2 -32.46 3.18 -7.79
N ASP A 3 -33.17 2.06 -7.53
CA ASP A 3 -33.27 1.45 -6.18
C ASP A 3 -31.98 0.68 -5.79
N ARG A 4 -30.87 1.02 -6.47
CA ARG A 4 -29.59 0.38 -6.25
C ARG A 4 -28.99 0.80 -4.91
N LYS A 5 -28.43 -0.17 -4.21
CA LYS A 5 -27.65 0.10 -3.00
C LYS A 5 -26.37 0.88 -3.38
N VAL A 6 -26.05 1.89 -2.58
CA VAL A 6 -24.86 2.73 -2.76
C VAL A 6 -23.78 2.33 -1.78
N ILE A 7 -22.58 2.12 -2.29
CA ILE A 7 -21.36 1.99 -1.49
C ILE A 7 -20.66 3.34 -1.48
N LEU A 8 -20.54 3.93 -0.29
CA LEU A 8 -19.78 5.16 -0.08
C LEU A 8 -18.32 4.82 0.23
N THR A 9 -17.38 5.41 -0.50
CA THR A 9 -15.94 5.22 -0.28
C THR A 9 -15.24 6.53 0.04
N LEU A 10 -14.36 6.53 1.05
CA LEU A 10 -13.53 7.67 1.42
C LEU A 10 -12.05 7.35 1.18
N SER A 11 -11.35 8.15 0.39
CA SER A 11 -9.89 8.10 0.29
C SER A 11 -9.30 9.51 0.15
N HIS A 12 -7.96 9.61 0.25
CA HIS A 12 -7.28 10.91 0.28
C HIS A 12 -7.08 11.54 -1.11
N THR A 13 -7.34 10.80 -2.18
CA THR A 13 -7.14 11.26 -3.56
C THR A 13 -8.24 10.76 -4.51
N ASP A 14 -8.32 11.40 -5.66
CA ASP A 14 -9.08 10.91 -6.79
C ASP A 14 -8.31 9.77 -7.50
N TYR A 15 -8.76 8.55 -7.27
CA TYR A 15 -8.14 7.34 -7.82
C TYR A 15 -8.24 7.22 -9.36
N THR A 16 -9.06 8.04 -10.01
CA THR A 16 -9.13 8.07 -11.48
C THR A 16 -8.01 8.89 -12.11
N GLN A 17 -7.28 9.68 -11.31
CA GLN A 17 -6.22 10.58 -11.78
C GLN A 17 -4.84 10.26 -11.22
N THR A 18 -4.78 9.56 -10.10
CA THR A 18 -3.53 9.20 -9.42
C THR A 18 -3.58 7.76 -9.00
N LEU A 19 -2.47 7.03 -9.15
CA LEU A 19 -2.38 5.63 -8.76
C LEU A 19 -1.18 5.37 -7.86
N GLY A 20 -1.51 5.09 -6.60
CA GLY A 20 -0.67 4.42 -5.62
C GLY A 20 -1.32 3.10 -5.22
N GLY A 21 -0.81 2.47 -4.17
CA GLY A 21 -1.38 1.19 -3.71
C GLY A 21 -2.81 1.29 -3.20
N VAL A 22 -3.17 2.40 -2.56
CA VAL A 22 -4.54 2.64 -2.06
C VAL A 22 -5.49 2.87 -3.22
N GLU A 23 -5.10 3.72 -4.16
CA GLU A 23 -5.89 4.07 -5.34
C GLU A 23 -6.17 2.84 -6.21
N LYS A 24 -5.17 1.95 -6.38
CA LYS A 24 -5.34 0.66 -7.09
C LYS A 24 -6.47 -0.16 -6.45
N VAL A 25 -6.46 -0.29 -5.13
CA VAL A 25 -7.52 -1.03 -4.40
C VAL A 25 -8.88 -0.39 -4.60
N VAL A 26 -8.98 0.93 -4.44
CA VAL A 26 -10.26 1.66 -4.60
C VAL A 26 -10.79 1.52 -6.02
N TYR A 27 -9.92 1.61 -7.02
CA TYR A 27 -10.26 1.47 -8.43
C TYR A 27 -10.80 0.07 -8.75
N GLU A 28 -10.05 -0.99 -8.38
CA GLU A 28 -10.44 -2.38 -8.60
C GLU A 28 -11.76 -2.71 -7.89
N GLN A 29 -11.92 -2.26 -6.64
CA GLN A 29 -13.15 -2.45 -5.89
C GLN A 29 -14.33 -1.69 -6.49
N SER A 30 -14.13 -0.44 -6.94
CA SER A 30 -15.17 0.34 -7.58
C SER A 30 -15.73 -0.37 -8.82
N LEU A 31 -14.87 -0.90 -9.68
CA LEU A 31 -15.29 -1.67 -10.85
C LEU A 31 -16.10 -2.91 -10.46
N ALA A 32 -15.59 -3.71 -9.53
CA ALA A 32 -16.26 -4.92 -9.10
C ALA A 32 -17.61 -4.65 -8.40
N PHE A 33 -17.73 -3.58 -7.61
CA PHE A 33 -19.01 -3.18 -7.01
C PHE A 33 -20.04 -2.81 -8.08
N MET A 34 -19.65 -2.04 -9.10
CA MET A 34 -20.55 -1.69 -10.20
C MET A 34 -21.00 -2.93 -11.00
N GLU A 35 -20.09 -3.86 -11.27
CA GLU A 35 -20.40 -5.15 -11.92
C GLU A 35 -21.38 -5.99 -11.09
N ASN A 36 -21.34 -5.86 -9.76
CA ASN A 36 -22.26 -6.54 -8.84
C ASN A 36 -23.54 -5.74 -8.51
N GLY A 37 -23.84 -4.69 -9.31
CA GLY A 37 -25.11 -3.97 -9.25
C GLY A 37 -25.19 -2.88 -8.17
N TYR A 38 -24.08 -2.48 -7.56
CA TYR A 38 -24.02 -1.33 -6.66
C TYR A 38 -23.72 -0.05 -7.43
N ASP A 39 -24.19 1.08 -6.93
CA ASP A 39 -23.64 2.37 -7.29
C ASP A 39 -22.54 2.75 -6.30
N VAL A 40 -21.47 3.38 -6.79
CA VAL A 40 -20.32 3.77 -5.97
C VAL A 40 -20.20 5.27 -5.92
N ILE A 41 -20.27 5.85 -4.71
CA ILE A 41 -19.97 7.26 -4.47
C ILE A 41 -18.62 7.34 -3.77
N HIS A 42 -17.65 7.97 -4.44
CA HIS A 42 -16.32 8.19 -3.91
C HIS A 42 -16.12 9.64 -3.51
N VAL A 43 -15.60 9.86 -2.30
CA VAL A 43 -15.35 11.17 -1.73
C VAL A 43 -13.88 11.31 -1.37
N CYS A 44 -13.25 12.37 -1.86
CA CYS A 44 -11.88 12.71 -1.48
C CYS A 44 -11.74 14.22 -1.18
N PRO A 45 -10.80 14.63 -0.30
CA PRO A 45 -10.54 16.04 -0.02
C PRO A 45 -10.05 16.78 -1.25
N THR A 46 -10.51 18.02 -1.43
CA THR A 46 -10.00 18.87 -2.51
C THR A 46 -8.66 19.49 -2.13
N CYS A 47 -7.68 19.37 -3.01
CA CYS A 47 -6.37 19.96 -2.88
C CYS A 47 -6.03 20.78 -4.13
N GLN A 48 -5.48 21.97 -3.95
CA GLN A 48 -4.99 22.79 -5.05
C GLN A 48 -3.47 22.73 -5.11
N LYS A 49 -2.91 22.52 -6.31
CA LYS A 49 -1.48 22.69 -6.54
C LYS A 49 -1.17 24.19 -6.61
N VAL A 50 -0.38 24.68 -5.67
CA VAL A 50 0.08 26.07 -5.66
C VAL A 50 1.60 26.10 -5.81
N LYS A 51 2.10 26.91 -6.75
CA LYS A 51 3.53 27.11 -6.91
C LYS A 51 4.00 28.21 -5.95
N ILE A 52 4.82 27.87 -4.97
CA ILE A 52 5.43 28.81 -4.03
C ILE A 52 6.95 28.67 -4.15
N LYS A 53 7.64 29.76 -4.58
CA LYS A 53 9.11 29.80 -4.71
C LYS A 53 9.67 28.52 -5.37
N ASP A 54 9.29 28.26 -6.61
CA ASP A 54 9.69 27.11 -7.42
C ASP A 54 9.38 25.70 -6.88
N ARG A 55 8.60 25.62 -5.80
CA ARG A 55 8.09 24.37 -5.26
C ARG A 55 6.59 24.27 -5.49
N ILE A 56 6.14 23.10 -5.93
CA ILE A 56 4.71 22.77 -5.96
C ILE A 56 4.32 22.38 -4.54
N VAL A 57 3.41 23.16 -3.95
CA VAL A 57 2.83 22.87 -2.63
C VAL A 57 1.35 22.55 -2.83
N PHE A 58 0.89 21.48 -2.20
CA PHE A 58 -0.53 21.16 -2.18
C PHE A 58 -1.21 21.98 -1.09
N GLN A 59 -2.02 22.94 -1.49
CA GLN A 59 -2.84 23.70 -0.56
C GLN A 59 -4.19 22.99 -0.39
N LYS A 60 -4.48 22.60 0.85
CA LYS A 60 -5.76 21.99 1.21
C LYS A 60 -6.88 23.02 1.03
N LEU A 61 -7.84 22.71 0.19
CA LEU A 61 -9.06 23.47 0.06
C LEU A 61 -10.12 22.93 1.03
N LEU A 62 -11.03 23.79 1.45
CA LEU A 62 -12.17 23.39 2.28
C LEU A 62 -13.25 22.79 1.37
N GLY A 63 -13.38 21.47 1.39
CA GLY A 63 -14.41 20.77 0.61
C GLY A 63 -13.92 19.42 0.10
N TYR A 64 -14.85 18.76 -0.59
CA TYR A 64 -14.66 17.41 -1.10
C TYR A 64 -14.97 17.34 -2.57
N LYS A 65 -14.21 16.57 -3.32
CA LYS A 65 -14.54 16.10 -4.65
C LYS A 65 -15.39 14.84 -4.52
N VAL A 66 -16.39 14.71 -5.36
CA VAL A 66 -17.30 13.57 -5.38
C VAL A 66 -17.30 12.96 -6.77
N LEU A 67 -17.06 11.65 -6.82
CA LEU A 67 -17.24 10.83 -8.02
C LEU A 67 -18.46 9.93 -7.82
N GLU A 68 -19.20 9.64 -8.86
CA GLU A 68 -20.24 8.64 -8.90
C GLU A 68 -19.94 7.69 -10.06
N ASN A 69 -19.81 6.40 -9.78
CA ASN A 69 -19.50 5.35 -10.76
C ASN A 69 -18.29 5.71 -11.66
N ASN A 70 -17.19 6.13 -11.02
CA ASN A 70 -15.94 6.56 -11.65
C ASN A 70 -16.02 7.87 -12.47
N GLN A 71 -17.17 8.51 -12.48
CA GLN A 71 -17.36 9.79 -13.16
C GLN A 71 -17.43 10.93 -12.15
N LYS A 72 -16.87 12.09 -12.53
CA LYS A 72 -16.92 13.27 -11.67
C LYS A 72 -18.35 13.78 -11.56
N LEU A 73 -18.89 13.76 -10.33
CA LEU A 73 -20.19 14.34 -10.01
C LEU A 73 -20.07 15.77 -9.52
N LYS A 74 -19.14 16.06 -8.59
CA LYS A 74 -18.84 17.40 -8.08
C LYS A 74 -17.36 17.63 -7.93
N GLU A 75 -16.83 18.72 -8.44
CA GLU A 75 -15.42 19.10 -8.28
C GLU A 75 -15.13 19.56 -6.85
N ARG A 76 -16.10 20.22 -6.22
CA ARG A 76 -16.00 20.69 -4.84
C ARG A 76 -17.38 20.84 -4.22
N CYS A 77 -17.57 20.25 -3.05
CA CYS A 77 -18.76 20.47 -2.22
C CYS A 77 -18.38 20.58 -0.73
N ARG A 78 -19.21 21.24 0.04
CA ARG A 78 -19.12 21.26 1.51
C ARG A 78 -19.75 20.02 2.09
N ILE A 79 -19.45 19.74 3.36
CA ILE A 79 -20.07 18.58 4.04
C ILE A 79 -21.60 18.63 4.04
N SER A 80 -22.23 19.80 4.18
CA SER A 80 -23.67 19.95 4.14
C SER A 80 -24.26 19.52 2.78
N GLU A 81 -23.65 19.98 1.68
CA GLU A 81 -24.06 19.63 0.31
C GLU A 81 -23.84 18.15 0.00
N LEU A 82 -22.75 17.56 0.57
CA LEU A 82 -22.52 16.14 0.49
C LEU A 82 -23.59 15.34 1.25
N MET A 83 -23.97 15.81 2.45
CA MET A 83 -25.02 15.18 3.25
C MET A 83 -26.38 15.21 2.56
N ASP A 84 -26.74 16.31 1.93
CA ASP A 84 -28.00 16.44 1.17
C ASP A 84 -28.01 15.46 -0.01
N LEU A 85 -26.89 15.37 -0.76
CA LEU A 85 -26.73 14.40 -1.84
C LEU A 85 -26.89 12.95 -1.35
N LEU A 86 -26.27 12.59 -0.23
CA LEU A 86 -26.28 11.23 0.31
C LEU A 86 -27.63 10.83 0.90
N ARG A 87 -28.41 11.77 1.45
CA ARG A 87 -29.78 11.49 1.96
C ARG A 87 -30.76 11.08 0.87
N GLU A 88 -30.52 11.50 -0.37
CA GLU A 88 -31.31 11.11 -1.54
C GLU A 88 -30.89 9.76 -2.14
N ARG A 89 -29.92 9.10 -1.55
CA ARG A 89 -29.35 7.82 -2.02
C ARG A 89 -29.58 6.69 -1.02
N ASN A 90 -29.68 5.49 -1.51
CA ASN A 90 -29.78 4.27 -0.70
C ASN A 90 -28.37 3.82 -0.24
N VAL A 91 -27.72 4.61 0.64
CA VAL A 91 -26.39 4.28 1.16
C VAL A 91 -26.47 3.06 2.07
N SER A 92 -25.84 1.97 1.69
CA SER A 92 -25.85 0.70 2.42
C SER A 92 -24.58 0.45 3.23
N SER A 93 -23.45 0.96 2.76
CA SER A 93 -22.15 0.70 3.39
C SER A 93 -21.18 1.86 3.19
N LEU A 94 -20.26 2.03 4.14
CA LEU A 94 -19.15 2.97 4.08
C LEU A 94 -17.81 2.24 4.15
N LEU A 95 -16.97 2.43 3.16
CA LEU A 95 -15.60 1.93 3.11
C LEU A 95 -14.62 3.09 3.26
N ILE A 96 -13.87 3.10 4.34
CA ILE A 96 -12.85 4.12 4.63
C ILE A 96 -11.49 3.53 4.22
N HIS A 97 -10.91 4.03 3.13
CA HIS A 97 -9.57 3.64 2.68
C HIS A 97 -8.48 4.54 3.24
N SER A 98 -8.76 5.85 3.37
CA SER A 98 -7.82 6.80 3.96
C SER A 98 -8.54 8.04 4.45
N LEU A 99 -8.16 8.50 5.63
CA LEU A 99 -8.64 9.77 6.20
C LEU A 99 -7.57 10.87 6.18
N ILE A 100 -6.52 10.70 5.40
CA ILE A 100 -5.53 11.76 5.19
C ILE A 100 -6.26 12.95 4.56
N ASP A 101 -6.04 14.12 5.14
CA ASP A 101 -6.63 15.40 4.75
C ASP A 101 -8.14 15.56 4.96
N PHE A 102 -8.85 14.56 5.46
CA PHE A 102 -10.21 14.73 5.96
C PHE A 102 -10.24 15.54 7.26
N ARG A 103 -11.35 16.25 7.48
CA ARG A 103 -11.68 16.79 8.80
C ARG A 103 -12.42 15.73 9.57
N PHE A 104 -11.96 15.39 10.75
CA PHE A 104 -12.63 14.39 11.59
C PHE A 104 -14.05 14.80 12.00
N SER A 105 -14.32 16.11 12.20
CA SER A 105 -15.68 16.62 12.39
C SER A 105 -16.64 16.20 11.28
N ASP A 106 -16.19 16.26 10.03
CA ASP A 106 -17.02 15.92 8.88
C ASP A 106 -17.23 14.41 8.77
N VAL A 107 -16.20 13.62 9.14
CA VAL A 107 -16.30 12.14 9.22
C VAL A 107 -17.30 11.74 10.32
N PHE A 108 -17.27 12.40 11.48
CA PHE A 108 -18.24 12.18 12.57
C PHE A 108 -19.66 12.54 12.12
N THR A 109 -19.84 13.71 11.49
CA THR A 109 -21.14 14.12 10.92
C THR A 109 -21.71 13.06 9.97
N LEU A 110 -20.87 12.48 9.12
CA LEU A 110 -21.25 11.43 8.19
C LEU A 110 -21.64 10.14 8.93
N LEU A 111 -20.84 9.71 9.88
CA LEU A 111 -21.11 8.49 10.67
C LEU A 111 -22.38 8.61 11.52
N ASP A 112 -22.62 9.79 12.11
CA ASP A 112 -23.80 10.07 12.93
C ASP A 112 -25.10 10.12 12.10
N ALA A 113 -25.01 10.62 10.86
CA ALA A 113 -26.16 10.71 9.96
C ALA A 113 -26.62 9.36 9.38
N PHE A 114 -25.71 8.37 9.34
CA PHE A 114 -25.99 7.03 8.82
C PHE A 114 -25.69 5.94 9.88
N PRO A 115 -26.43 5.90 10.99
CA PRO A 115 -26.12 5.00 12.12
C PRO A 115 -26.30 3.52 11.78
N GLN A 116 -27.10 3.18 10.77
CA GLN A 116 -27.47 1.80 10.43
C GLN A 116 -26.59 1.14 9.36
N ILE A 117 -25.73 1.90 8.68
CA ILE A 117 -24.89 1.33 7.63
C ILE A 117 -23.69 0.56 8.19
N ASN A 118 -23.25 -0.44 7.47
CA ASN A 118 -21.99 -1.13 7.74
C ASN A 118 -20.81 -0.21 7.46
N VAL A 119 -19.82 -0.20 8.37
CA VAL A 119 -18.62 0.64 8.21
C VAL A 119 -17.39 -0.22 8.28
N TYR A 120 -16.59 -0.16 7.22
CA TYR A 120 -15.32 -0.88 7.11
C TYR A 120 -14.18 0.12 6.96
N TYR A 121 -13.14 -0.03 7.77
CA TYR A 121 -11.96 0.81 7.72
C TYR A 121 -10.73 -0.02 7.35
N TYR A 122 -10.19 0.24 6.17
CA TYR A 122 -8.97 -0.41 5.67
C TYR A 122 -7.73 0.19 6.32
N ILE A 123 -6.86 -0.65 6.83
CA ILE A 123 -5.57 -0.25 7.39
C ILE A 123 -4.49 -0.44 6.31
N HIS A 124 -4.51 0.45 5.31
CA HIS A 124 -3.51 0.47 4.24
C HIS A 124 -2.14 0.97 4.72
N ASP A 125 -2.12 1.78 5.76
CA ASP A 125 -0.93 2.33 6.39
C ASP A 125 -1.12 2.45 7.91
N TYR A 126 -0.11 2.95 8.60
CA TYR A 126 -0.17 3.13 10.05
C TYR A 126 -0.53 4.57 10.47
N LYS A 127 -1.23 5.34 9.63
CA LYS A 127 -1.62 6.73 9.96
C LYS A 127 -2.46 6.84 11.22
N SER A 128 -3.33 5.89 11.45
CA SER A 128 -4.12 5.80 12.69
C SER A 128 -3.28 5.48 13.94
N VAL A 129 -2.11 4.86 13.76
CA VAL A 129 -1.15 4.56 14.84
C VAL A 129 -0.17 5.71 15.08
N CYS A 130 0.29 6.34 14.00
CA CYS A 130 1.31 7.38 14.04
C CYS A 130 1.10 8.37 12.89
N ILE A 131 1.29 9.67 13.16
CA ILE A 131 1.23 10.70 12.12
C ILE A 131 2.19 10.42 10.95
N ASN A 132 3.32 9.78 11.22
CA ASN A 132 4.20 9.21 10.20
C ASN A 132 3.68 7.82 9.82
N ALA A 133 2.85 7.76 8.81
CA ALA A 133 2.12 6.56 8.39
C ALA A 133 2.99 5.31 8.17
N ASN A 134 4.26 5.49 7.89
CA ASN A 134 5.25 4.41 7.73
C ASN A 134 6.07 4.12 9.00
N LEU A 135 5.72 4.70 10.16
CA LEU A 135 6.39 4.50 11.46
C LEU A 135 7.88 4.89 11.47
N LEU A 136 8.29 5.82 10.61
CA LEU A 136 9.67 6.31 10.57
C LEU A 136 9.85 7.55 11.46
N LYS A 137 10.69 7.45 12.47
CA LYS A 137 11.09 8.58 13.30
C LYS A 137 11.88 9.59 12.45
N ASN A 138 11.40 10.84 12.40
CA ASN A 138 12.00 11.91 11.62
C ASN A 138 12.17 11.57 10.13
N ALA A 139 11.33 10.70 9.59
CA ALA A 139 11.39 10.17 8.22
C ALA A 139 12.70 9.41 7.88
N LYS A 140 13.43 8.91 8.89
CA LYS A 140 14.75 8.29 8.69
C LYS A 140 14.88 6.87 9.24
N ARG A 141 14.32 6.60 10.41
CA ARG A 141 14.55 5.36 11.14
C ARG A 141 13.25 4.75 11.62
N PHE A 142 13.08 3.45 11.40
CA PHE A 142 11.95 2.70 11.94
C PHE A 142 11.93 2.76 13.48
N CYS A 143 10.74 3.03 14.04
CA CYS A 143 10.55 3.20 15.48
C CYS A 143 10.28 1.90 16.25
N GLY A 144 10.32 0.74 15.55
CA GLY A 144 9.87 -0.53 16.11
C GLY A 144 8.35 -0.74 16.04
N GLU A 145 7.93 -1.96 16.27
CA GLU A 145 6.52 -2.39 16.21
C GLU A 145 5.75 -2.14 17.52
N GLU A 146 6.44 -1.74 18.59
CA GLU A 146 5.84 -1.56 19.88
C GLU A 146 4.84 -0.39 19.92
N ARG A 147 3.93 -0.44 20.88
CA ARG A 147 2.96 0.64 21.14
C ARG A 147 3.64 2.00 21.18
N LYS A 148 3.10 2.95 20.41
CA LYS A 148 3.56 4.33 20.43
C LYS A 148 3.13 5.00 21.73
N CYS A 149 4.09 5.50 22.48
CA CYS A 149 3.87 6.15 23.77
C CYS A 149 4.64 7.48 23.86
N PHE A 150 4.23 8.31 24.82
CA PHE A 150 4.82 9.63 25.03
C PHE A 150 6.35 9.59 25.15
N GLN A 151 6.89 8.70 25.95
CA GLN A 151 8.34 8.59 26.20
C GLN A 151 9.14 8.24 24.95
N LYS A 152 8.63 7.32 24.10
CA LYS A 152 9.30 6.91 22.87
C LYS A 152 9.17 7.96 21.76
N CYS A 153 8.05 8.68 21.72
CA CYS A 153 7.75 9.64 20.65
C CYS A 153 8.26 11.07 20.95
N TYR A 154 8.61 11.39 22.19
CA TYR A 154 9.00 12.74 22.62
C TYR A 154 10.09 13.37 21.75
N SER A 155 11.08 12.63 21.32
CA SER A 155 12.17 13.13 20.47
C SER A 155 11.87 13.08 18.96
N CYS A 156 10.61 12.82 18.56
CA CYS A 156 10.19 12.88 17.16
C CYS A 156 9.77 14.30 16.79
N LYS A 157 10.27 14.83 15.68
CA LYS A 157 9.90 16.18 15.18
C LYS A 157 8.38 16.34 14.97
N SER A 158 7.68 15.27 14.68
CA SER A 158 6.22 15.26 14.47
C SER A 158 5.41 15.04 15.74
N TYR A 159 6.03 15.09 16.92
CA TYR A 159 5.41 14.71 18.20
C TYR A 159 4.11 15.47 18.49
N TRP A 160 4.15 16.80 18.47
CA TRP A 160 2.98 17.62 18.81
C TRP A 160 1.81 17.47 17.84
N HIS A 161 2.12 17.40 16.53
CA HIS A 161 1.11 17.10 15.52
C HIS A 161 0.59 15.67 15.66
N GLY A 162 1.44 14.74 16.08
CA GLY A 162 1.10 13.35 16.32
C GLY A 162 0.09 13.15 17.45
N ILE A 163 0.17 13.96 18.53
CA ILE A 163 -0.78 13.91 19.65
C ILE A 163 -2.21 14.18 19.16
N LYS A 164 -2.40 15.27 18.41
CA LYS A 164 -3.72 15.63 17.86
C LYS A 164 -4.25 14.54 16.93
N CYS A 165 -3.44 14.12 15.98
CA CYS A 165 -3.78 13.07 15.02
C CYS A 165 -4.18 11.77 15.75
N SER A 166 -3.38 11.33 16.72
CA SER A 166 -3.64 10.13 17.52
C SER A 166 -4.94 10.23 18.33
N ARG A 167 -5.24 11.42 18.87
CA ARG A 167 -6.50 11.66 19.60
C ARG A 167 -7.70 11.55 18.69
N ASP A 168 -7.66 12.16 17.52
CA ASP A 168 -8.76 12.17 16.56
C ASP A 168 -9.06 10.74 16.06
N TYR A 169 -8.02 9.95 15.71
CA TYR A 169 -8.20 8.54 15.36
C TYR A 169 -8.71 7.69 16.51
N ARG A 170 -8.21 7.91 17.74
CA ARG A 170 -8.69 7.18 18.92
C ARG A 170 -10.16 7.46 19.17
N GLN A 171 -10.58 8.72 19.10
CA GLN A 171 -11.98 9.10 19.22
C GLN A 171 -12.84 8.38 18.17
N LEU A 172 -12.43 8.36 16.90
CA LEU A 172 -13.13 7.63 15.85
C LEU A 172 -13.29 6.14 16.18
N ILE A 173 -12.19 5.50 16.57
CA ILE A 173 -12.14 4.04 16.78
C ILE A 173 -12.94 3.63 18.03
N GLU A 174 -12.92 4.44 19.08
CA GLU A 174 -13.60 4.16 20.36
C GLU A 174 -15.08 4.58 20.36
N ALA A 175 -15.43 5.70 19.70
CA ALA A 175 -16.80 6.20 19.67
C ALA A 175 -17.74 5.41 18.72
N TYR A 176 -17.16 4.74 17.72
CA TYR A 176 -17.97 3.99 16.74
C TYR A 176 -17.65 2.48 16.75
N PRO A 177 -18.21 1.73 17.73
CA PRO A 177 -17.92 0.31 17.91
C PRO A 177 -18.36 -0.57 16.73
N ARG A 178 -19.22 -0.05 15.83
CA ARG A 178 -19.66 -0.74 14.62
C ARG A 178 -18.62 -0.79 13.51
N ILE A 179 -17.54 0.02 13.59
CA ILE A 179 -16.48 0.00 12.59
C ILE A 179 -15.74 -1.34 12.67
N GLN A 180 -15.69 -2.05 11.55
CA GLN A 180 -14.84 -3.21 11.35
C GLN A 180 -13.57 -2.78 10.62
N PHE A 181 -12.43 -3.32 11.06
CA PHE A 181 -11.12 -2.98 10.50
C PHE A 181 -10.65 -4.09 9.57
N ILE A 182 -10.26 -3.71 8.34
CA ILE A 182 -9.74 -4.64 7.34
C ILE A 182 -8.23 -4.43 7.24
N PHE A 183 -7.48 -5.50 7.48
CA PHE A 183 -6.02 -5.53 7.41
C PHE A 183 -5.57 -6.35 6.20
N PRO A 184 -4.66 -5.84 5.37
CA PRO A 184 -4.19 -6.59 4.22
C PRO A 184 -3.21 -7.71 4.58
N SER A 185 -2.76 -7.79 5.85
CA SER A 185 -1.87 -8.86 6.34
C SER A 185 -1.97 -9.03 7.86
N GLN A 186 -1.54 -10.20 8.34
CA GLN A 186 -1.40 -10.48 9.78
C GLN A 186 -0.36 -9.55 10.44
N VAL A 187 0.67 -9.14 9.70
CA VAL A 187 1.69 -8.21 10.20
C VAL A 187 1.08 -6.84 10.47
N SER A 188 0.30 -6.31 9.54
CA SER A 188 -0.38 -5.01 9.73
C SER A 188 -1.36 -5.05 10.89
N LYS A 189 -2.15 -6.12 11.02
CA LYS A 189 -3.06 -6.35 12.15
C LYS A 189 -2.31 -6.36 13.47
N ARG A 190 -1.24 -7.15 13.61
CA ARG A 190 -0.43 -7.24 14.82
C ARG A 190 0.15 -5.90 15.25
N ILE A 191 0.78 -5.15 14.32
CA ILE A 191 1.37 -3.85 14.61
C ILE A 191 0.30 -2.84 15.05
N TRP A 192 -0.84 -2.83 14.40
CA TRP A 192 -1.95 -1.94 14.71
C TRP A 192 -2.57 -2.29 16.08
N ALA A 193 -2.81 -3.55 16.36
CA ALA A 193 -3.39 -4.04 17.61
C ALA A 193 -2.52 -3.72 18.83
N ASN A 194 -1.19 -3.67 18.68
CA ASN A 194 -0.28 -3.21 19.75
C ASN A 194 -0.61 -1.79 20.26
N THR A 195 -1.23 -0.96 19.43
CA THR A 195 -1.67 0.39 19.83
C THR A 195 -3.11 0.39 20.33
N TYR A 196 -3.98 -0.40 19.74
CA TYR A 196 -5.41 -0.45 20.01
C TYR A 196 -5.82 -1.74 20.75
N VAL A 197 -5.14 -2.03 21.85
CA VAL A 197 -5.27 -3.26 22.65
C VAL A 197 -6.69 -3.56 23.20
N LYS A 198 -7.57 -2.55 23.23
CA LYS A 198 -8.94 -2.70 23.70
C LYS A 198 -9.95 -3.09 22.61
N ILE A 199 -9.52 -3.07 21.34
CA ILE A 199 -10.39 -3.44 20.22
C ILE A 199 -10.51 -4.96 20.18
N LYS A 200 -11.75 -5.42 20.14
CA LYS A 200 -12.06 -6.85 20.10
C LYS A 200 -11.60 -7.49 18.79
N GLU A 201 -11.23 -8.75 18.85
CA GLU A 201 -10.73 -9.54 17.73
C GLU A 201 -11.76 -9.68 16.59
N ASP A 202 -13.06 -9.78 16.92
CA ASP A 202 -14.17 -9.88 15.97
C ASP A 202 -14.35 -8.65 15.08
N ARG A 203 -13.75 -7.51 15.46
CA ARG A 203 -13.71 -6.28 14.66
C ARG A 203 -12.50 -6.19 13.73
N MET A 204 -11.61 -7.16 13.73
CA MET A 204 -10.33 -7.13 13.03
C MET A 204 -10.23 -8.24 11.99
N LEU A 205 -10.62 -7.94 10.76
CA LEU A 205 -10.61 -8.87 9.64
C LEU A 205 -9.27 -8.80 8.89
N VAL A 206 -8.71 -9.94 8.52
CA VAL A 206 -7.52 -9.99 7.65
C VAL A 206 -7.94 -10.45 6.26
N ILE A 207 -7.95 -9.52 5.32
CA ILE A 207 -8.30 -9.75 3.92
C ILE A 207 -7.20 -9.16 3.05
N PRO A 208 -6.32 -9.98 2.48
CA PRO A 208 -5.30 -9.52 1.53
C PRO A 208 -5.95 -8.83 0.31
N HIS A 209 -5.27 -7.87 -0.28
CA HIS A 209 -5.81 -7.18 -1.47
C HIS A 209 -5.92 -8.09 -2.69
N GLN A 210 -5.05 -9.10 -2.77
CA GLN A 210 -5.01 -10.04 -3.89
C GLN A 210 -4.81 -11.46 -3.37
N SER A 211 -5.28 -12.42 -4.14
CA SER A 211 -4.97 -13.85 -4.03
C SER A 211 -4.12 -14.29 -5.23
N THR A 212 -3.42 -15.38 -5.04
CA THR A 212 -2.63 -16.01 -6.10
C THR A 212 -3.40 -17.17 -6.70
N CYS A 213 -3.40 -17.27 -8.02
CA CYS A 213 -4.13 -18.31 -8.77
C CYS A 213 -3.37 -18.76 -10.03
N GLY A 214 -4.00 -19.62 -10.81
CA GLY A 214 -3.47 -20.13 -12.06
C GLY A 214 -2.58 -21.36 -11.89
N GLU A 215 -1.93 -21.74 -12.98
CA GLU A 215 -1.03 -22.90 -13.00
C GLU A 215 0.21 -22.63 -12.15
N TYR A 216 0.74 -23.70 -11.54
CA TYR A 216 2.00 -23.64 -10.82
C TYR A 216 3.16 -23.95 -11.77
N LYS A 217 4.09 -22.99 -11.90
CA LYS A 217 5.27 -23.13 -12.78
C LYS A 217 6.54 -22.75 -12.02
N THR A 218 7.61 -23.46 -12.34
CA THR A 218 8.98 -23.13 -11.91
C THR A 218 9.60 -22.21 -12.95
N LYS A 219 10.28 -21.15 -12.49
CA LYS A 219 11.01 -20.26 -13.39
C LYS A 219 12.30 -20.95 -13.89
N GLU A 220 12.61 -20.79 -15.16
CA GLU A 220 13.91 -21.17 -15.69
C GLU A 220 15.03 -20.34 -15.05
N LEU A 221 16.09 -21.04 -14.61
CA LEU A 221 17.22 -20.36 -13.95
C LEU A 221 18.15 -19.75 -14.98
N PRO A 222 18.78 -18.60 -14.65
CA PRO A 222 19.71 -17.95 -15.55
C PRO A 222 20.97 -18.81 -15.77
N LEU A 223 21.41 -18.95 -17.01
CA LEU A 223 22.60 -19.75 -17.34
C LEU A 223 23.92 -19.00 -17.21
N LYS A 224 23.92 -17.68 -17.42
CA LYS A 224 25.16 -16.88 -17.49
C LYS A 224 25.12 -15.58 -16.67
N LYS A 225 24.00 -14.89 -16.61
CA LYS A 225 23.87 -13.58 -15.96
C LYS A 225 22.65 -13.55 -15.06
N LEU A 226 22.79 -12.92 -13.89
CA LEU A 226 21.74 -12.69 -12.92
C LEU A 226 21.18 -11.27 -13.10
N ARG A 227 19.89 -11.13 -13.42
CA ARG A 227 19.23 -9.84 -13.58
C ARG A 227 18.50 -9.47 -12.29
N ILE A 228 18.95 -8.36 -11.69
CA ILE A 228 18.53 -7.90 -10.37
C ILE A 228 17.76 -6.58 -10.54
N ALA A 229 16.53 -6.50 -10.08
CA ALA A 229 15.69 -5.33 -10.26
C ALA A 229 15.19 -4.71 -8.94
N TYR A 230 15.28 -3.38 -8.85
CA TYR A 230 14.50 -2.57 -7.93
C TYR A 230 13.14 -2.28 -8.57
N LEU A 231 12.04 -2.43 -7.81
CA LEU A 231 10.68 -2.25 -8.32
C LEU A 231 9.99 -1.01 -7.77
N GLY A 232 9.30 -0.28 -8.66
CA GLY A 232 8.49 0.88 -8.34
C GLY A 232 9.25 2.20 -8.41
N HIS A 233 8.74 3.23 -7.75
CA HIS A 233 9.36 4.55 -7.76
C HIS A 233 10.50 4.66 -6.74
N GLN A 234 11.48 5.49 -7.05
CA GLN A 234 12.59 5.83 -6.16
C GLN A 234 12.07 6.45 -4.86
N ALA A 235 12.25 5.74 -3.74
CA ALA A 235 11.87 6.25 -2.43
C ALA A 235 12.81 5.76 -1.32
N PHE A 236 13.19 6.67 -0.42
CA PHE A 236 14.05 6.36 0.72
C PHE A 236 13.50 5.20 1.56
N HIS A 237 12.21 5.25 1.91
CA HIS A 237 11.59 4.22 2.74
C HIS A 237 11.43 2.86 2.03
N LYS A 238 11.52 2.83 0.71
CA LYS A 238 11.54 1.59 -0.11
C LYS A 238 12.94 1.01 -0.27
N GLY A 239 13.96 1.61 0.39
CA GLY A 239 15.34 1.10 0.39
C GLY A 239 16.19 1.52 -0.80
N TRP A 240 15.88 2.67 -1.43
CA TRP A 240 16.68 3.18 -2.55
C TRP A 240 18.15 3.30 -2.23
N ASP A 241 18.50 3.82 -1.03
CA ASP A 241 19.90 3.99 -0.63
C ASP A 241 20.63 2.63 -0.52
N ALA A 242 19.94 1.58 -0.07
CA ALA A 242 20.51 0.24 -0.01
C ALA A 242 20.72 -0.35 -1.42
N PHE A 243 19.78 -0.14 -2.35
CA PHE A 243 19.94 -0.55 -3.75
C PHE A 243 21.10 0.18 -4.43
N ARG A 244 21.19 1.50 -4.22
CA ARG A 244 22.33 2.31 -4.72
C ARG A 244 23.67 1.77 -4.20
N THR A 245 23.75 1.50 -2.88
CA THR A 245 24.96 0.93 -2.27
C THR A 245 25.28 -0.44 -2.89
N LEU A 246 24.27 -1.30 -3.08
CA LEU A 246 24.46 -2.59 -3.75
C LEU A 246 25.09 -2.41 -5.15
N CYS A 247 24.52 -1.56 -6.00
CA CYS A 247 25.01 -1.33 -7.36
C CYS A 247 26.42 -0.73 -7.41
N GLN A 248 26.80 0.03 -6.38
CA GLN A 248 28.14 0.67 -6.30
C GLN A 248 29.21 -0.23 -5.70
N SER A 249 28.80 -1.16 -4.80
CA SER A 249 29.75 -2.00 -4.06
C SER A 249 29.95 -3.36 -4.71
N VAL A 250 28.96 -3.88 -5.44
CA VAL A 250 29.03 -5.22 -6.06
C VAL A 250 29.15 -5.07 -7.57
N ASP A 251 30.39 -5.01 -8.06
CA ASP A 251 30.71 -4.97 -9.48
C ASP A 251 31.10 -6.37 -9.98
N ARG A 252 30.08 -7.12 -10.42
CA ARG A 252 30.28 -8.49 -10.92
C ARG A 252 29.88 -8.57 -12.40
N PRO A 253 30.68 -9.17 -13.28
CA PRO A 253 30.39 -9.26 -14.71
C PRO A 253 29.19 -10.16 -15.03
N ASP A 254 28.80 -11.03 -14.09
CA ASP A 254 27.64 -11.90 -14.17
C ASP A 254 26.36 -11.27 -13.58
N PHE A 255 26.37 -9.98 -13.17
CA PHE A 255 25.21 -9.24 -12.71
C PHE A 255 24.80 -8.13 -13.69
N GLU A 256 23.49 -7.96 -13.84
CA GLU A 256 22.86 -6.84 -14.53
C GLU A 256 21.83 -6.19 -13.61
N TYR A 257 21.91 -4.86 -13.45
CA TYR A 257 21.01 -4.13 -12.55
C TYR A 257 19.92 -3.38 -13.34
N TYR A 258 18.70 -3.42 -12.82
CA TYR A 258 17.53 -2.80 -13.40
C TYR A 258 16.76 -1.97 -12.35
N VAL A 259 16.08 -0.92 -12.83
CA VAL A 259 14.98 -0.27 -12.14
C VAL A 259 13.75 -0.44 -13.00
N LEU A 260 12.75 -1.16 -12.52
CA LEU A 260 11.45 -1.25 -13.17
C LEU A 260 10.50 -0.28 -12.47
N GLY A 261 10.26 0.88 -13.06
CA GLY A 261 9.50 1.98 -12.47
C GLY A 261 10.11 3.33 -12.78
N THR A 262 10.02 4.28 -11.85
CA THR A 262 10.48 5.64 -12.05
C THR A 262 11.59 6.03 -11.08
N THR A 263 12.64 6.68 -11.59
CA THR A 263 13.75 7.21 -10.80
C THR A 263 14.13 8.61 -11.27
N LYS A 264 14.60 9.44 -10.33
CA LYS A 264 15.20 10.76 -10.62
C LYS A 264 16.71 10.71 -10.70
N GLU A 265 17.30 9.64 -10.18
CA GLU A 265 18.74 9.42 -10.14
C GLU A 265 19.11 8.35 -11.18
N GLN A 266 20.08 8.65 -12.02
CA GLN A 266 20.68 7.68 -12.93
C GLN A 266 21.92 7.07 -12.26
N LEU A 267 21.88 5.77 -12.05
CA LEU A 267 23.02 5.02 -11.54
C LEU A 267 23.84 4.46 -12.71
N PRO A 268 25.17 4.49 -12.65
CA PRO A 268 26.02 3.81 -13.65
C PRO A 268 25.65 2.32 -13.71
N ASN A 269 25.68 1.76 -14.91
CA ASN A 269 25.43 0.34 -15.16
C ASN A 269 24.06 -0.19 -14.73
N VAL A 270 23.06 0.71 -14.49
CA VAL A 270 21.68 0.36 -14.15
C VAL A 270 20.76 0.71 -15.31
N ARG A 271 20.01 -0.26 -15.81
CA ARG A 271 18.99 -0.03 -16.85
C ARG A 271 17.68 0.40 -16.20
N VAL A 272 17.11 1.51 -16.66
CA VAL A 272 15.82 2.01 -16.19
C VAL A 272 14.76 1.70 -17.24
N VAL A 273 13.70 1.03 -16.80
CA VAL A 273 12.51 0.71 -17.59
C VAL A 273 11.33 1.39 -16.91
N ASN A 274 10.70 2.33 -17.58
CA ASN A 274 9.49 2.97 -17.07
C ASN A 274 8.35 1.94 -17.05
N VAL A 275 7.68 1.84 -15.93
CA VAL A 275 6.51 0.98 -15.74
C VAL A 275 5.43 1.82 -15.07
N SER A 276 4.29 1.95 -15.74
CA SER A 276 3.17 2.76 -15.31
C SER A 276 1.87 1.94 -15.33
N PHE A 277 1.23 1.81 -14.20
CA PHE A 277 -0.09 1.17 -14.14
C PHE A 277 -1.13 1.92 -15.00
N LEU A 278 -1.04 3.27 -15.06
CA LEU A 278 -2.00 4.11 -15.80
C LEU A 278 -1.86 3.94 -17.32
N GLU A 279 -0.64 3.78 -17.79
CA GLU A 279 -0.33 3.72 -19.22
C GLU A 279 -0.31 2.27 -19.72
N ASP A 280 0.23 1.34 -18.90
CA ASP A 280 0.55 -0.03 -19.30
C ASP A 280 -0.44 -1.06 -18.71
N GLY A 281 -1.39 -0.60 -17.87
CA GLY A 281 -2.43 -1.45 -17.28
C GLY A 281 -2.05 -2.16 -15.97
N PRO A 282 -2.98 -2.97 -15.42
CA PRO A 282 -2.86 -3.56 -14.08
C PRO A 282 -1.72 -4.56 -13.93
N ASP A 283 -1.31 -5.22 -14.99
CA ASP A 283 -0.26 -6.24 -15.01
C ASP A 283 1.10 -5.70 -15.50
N ALA A 284 1.24 -4.38 -15.65
CA ALA A 284 2.43 -3.72 -16.18
C ALA A 284 3.74 -4.21 -15.53
N MET A 285 3.76 -4.32 -14.20
CA MET A 285 4.94 -4.80 -13.47
C MET A 285 5.23 -6.28 -13.75
N ILE A 286 4.21 -7.13 -13.83
CA ILE A 286 4.34 -8.55 -14.16
C ILE A 286 4.92 -8.69 -15.57
N HIS A 287 4.40 -7.92 -16.54
CA HIS A 287 4.91 -7.90 -17.91
C HIS A 287 6.38 -7.47 -17.96
N ALA A 288 6.72 -6.37 -17.30
CA ALA A 288 8.10 -5.87 -17.26
C ALA A 288 9.09 -6.87 -16.62
N ILE A 289 8.71 -7.52 -15.52
CA ILE A 289 9.53 -8.56 -14.87
C ILE A 289 9.79 -9.72 -15.84
N ARG A 290 8.76 -10.17 -16.55
CA ARG A 290 8.86 -11.31 -17.52
C ARG A 290 9.64 -10.92 -18.76
N GLU A 291 9.34 -9.79 -19.38
CA GLU A 291 9.98 -9.30 -20.60
C GLU A 291 11.49 -9.09 -20.42
N HIS A 292 11.88 -8.51 -19.28
CA HIS A 292 13.30 -8.29 -18.98
C HIS A 292 13.97 -9.48 -18.30
N HIS A 293 13.27 -10.62 -18.19
CA HIS A 293 13.78 -11.86 -17.59
C HIS A 293 14.43 -11.65 -16.23
N ILE A 294 13.84 -10.83 -15.38
CA ILE A 294 14.37 -10.54 -14.05
C ILE A 294 14.45 -11.83 -13.23
N ASP A 295 15.56 -12.06 -12.55
CA ASP A 295 15.83 -13.25 -11.74
C ASP A 295 15.70 -12.98 -10.25
N VAL A 296 16.13 -11.80 -9.82
CA VAL A 296 16.12 -11.36 -8.45
C VAL A 296 15.44 -10.00 -8.35
N VAL A 297 14.53 -9.85 -7.39
CA VAL A 297 13.89 -8.59 -7.07
C VAL A 297 14.35 -8.09 -5.71
N PHE A 298 14.72 -6.83 -5.67
CA PHE A 298 15.17 -6.13 -4.48
C PHE A 298 14.02 -5.31 -3.88
N LEU A 299 13.46 -5.78 -2.75
CA LEU A 299 12.37 -5.14 -2.01
C LEU A 299 12.80 -4.84 -0.58
N TRP A 300 13.53 -3.75 -0.39
CA TRP A 300 14.24 -3.42 0.86
C TRP A 300 13.55 -2.30 1.66
N SER A 301 12.25 -2.45 1.96
CA SER A 301 11.58 -1.43 2.75
C SER A 301 12.17 -1.33 4.15
N ILE A 302 12.54 -0.10 4.58
CA ILE A 302 13.08 0.19 5.91
C ILE A 302 11.99 0.43 6.96
N CYS A 303 10.76 0.17 6.62
CA CYS A 303 9.58 0.23 7.48
C CYS A 303 8.64 -0.92 7.14
N PRO A 304 7.79 -1.35 8.09
CA PRO A 304 6.92 -2.50 7.87
C PRO A 304 5.85 -2.17 6.84
N GLU A 305 5.93 -2.81 5.69
CA GLU A 305 4.85 -2.75 4.70
C GLU A 305 3.62 -3.45 5.26
N THR A 306 2.45 -2.82 5.10
CA THR A 306 1.17 -3.45 5.41
C THR A 306 0.81 -4.49 4.37
N TYR A 307 1.11 -4.17 3.09
CA TYR A 307 1.00 -5.02 1.90
C TYR A 307 2.02 -4.54 0.86
N SER A 308 2.42 -5.41 -0.04
CA SER A 308 3.30 -5.04 -1.14
C SER A 308 2.81 -5.68 -2.44
N PHE A 309 2.21 -4.88 -3.33
CA PHE A 309 1.81 -5.34 -4.66
C PHE A 309 3.02 -5.88 -5.42
N THR A 310 4.13 -5.14 -5.42
CA THR A 310 5.37 -5.55 -6.09
C THR A 310 5.94 -6.89 -5.59
N PHE A 311 5.68 -7.25 -4.32
CA PHE A 311 6.04 -8.57 -3.81
C PHE A 311 5.21 -9.67 -4.48
N PHE A 312 3.89 -9.53 -4.54
CA PHE A 312 3.02 -10.56 -5.13
C PHE A 312 3.19 -10.63 -6.63
N GLU A 313 3.37 -9.50 -7.32
CA GLU A 313 3.73 -9.41 -8.74
C GLU A 313 5.05 -10.16 -9.02
N SER A 314 6.05 -10.01 -8.15
CA SER A 314 7.31 -10.76 -8.22
C SER A 314 7.10 -12.24 -7.96
N TYR A 315 6.29 -12.58 -6.96
CA TYR A 315 6.05 -13.96 -6.55
C TYR A 315 5.43 -14.79 -7.70
N VAL A 316 4.43 -14.27 -8.40
CA VAL A 316 3.81 -14.97 -9.53
C VAL A 316 4.67 -14.99 -10.81
N CYS A 317 5.74 -14.20 -10.85
CA CYS A 317 6.77 -14.29 -11.88
C CYS A 317 7.88 -15.31 -11.56
N GLY A 318 7.81 -15.97 -10.39
CA GLY A 318 8.80 -16.97 -9.99
C GLY A 318 10.17 -16.40 -9.62
N VAL A 319 10.30 -15.08 -9.43
CA VAL A 319 11.60 -14.45 -9.14
C VAL A 319 11.99 -14.59 -7.67
N PHE A 320 13.29 -14.55 -7.41
CA PHE A 320 13.86 -14.59 -6.06
C PHE A 320 13.77 -13.20 -5.41
N VAL A 321 13.27 -13.11 -4.19
CA VAL A 321 13.11 -11.83 -3.49
C VAL A 321 14.19 -11.64 -2.44
N ILE A 322 14.93 -10.52 -2.52
CA ILE A 322 15.84 -10.07 -1.47
C ILE A 322 15.18 -8.95 -0.69
N THR A 323 15.12 -9.10 0.63
CA THR A 323 14.52 -8.14 1.54
C THR A 323 15.27 -8.07 2.87
N ASN A 324 14.86 -7.14 3.75
CA ASN A 324 15.40 -7.01 5.09
C ASN A 324 14.38 -7.41 6.18
N ASP A 325 14.85 -7.52 7.42
CA ASP A 325 14.05 -7.92 8.58
C ASP A 325 13.09 -6.83 9.11
N CYS A 326 13.13 -5.60 8.55
CA CYS A 326 12.21 -4.51 8.89
C CYS A 326 11.07 -4.35 7.88
N SER A 327 11.07 -5.08 6.77
CA SER A 327 10.15 -4.87 5.64
C SER A 327 8.69 -5.34 5.87
N GLY A 328 8.36 -5.78 7.09
CA GLY A 328 6.98 -6.09 7.50
C GLY A 328 6.40 -7.27 6.74
N ASN A 329 5.30 -7.05 6.00
CA ASN A 329 4.64 -8.13 5.26
C ASN A 329 5.55 -8.79 4.21
N ILE A 330 6.50 -8.05 3.62
CA ILE A 330 7.43 -8.62 2.62
C ILE A 330 8.27 -9.72 3.26
N GLN A 331 8.97 -9.42 4.37
CA GLN A 331 9.81 -10.43 5.05
C GLN A 331 8.99 -11.62 5.55
N ALA A 332 7.78 -11.37 6.06
CA ALA A 332 6.90 -12.43 6.54
C ALA A 332 6.56 -13.40 5.41
N LYS A 333 6.19 -12.86 4.24
CA LYS A 333 5.86 -13.66 3.06
C LYS A 333 7.06 -14.34 2.42
N VAL A 334 8.24 -13.70 2.41
CA VAL A 334 9.47 -14.35 1.93
C VAL A 334 9.79 -15.60 2.76
N ARG A 335 9.63 -15.53 4.09
CA ARG A 335 9.85 -16.68 4.99
C ARG A 335 8.78 -17.76 4.84
N GLU A 336 7.49 -17.35 4.82
CA GLU A 336 6.34 -18.25 4.69
C GLU A 336 6.37 -19.03 3.37
N LEU A 337 6.62 -18.34 2.27
CA LEU A 337 6.56 -18.88 0.91
C LEU A 337 7.92 -19.39 0.40
N GLN A 338 8.96 -19.31 1.20
CA GLN A 338 10.33 -19.75 0.86
C GLN A 338 10.76 -19.23 -0.53
N CYS A 339 10.55 -17.96 -0.80
CA CYS A 339 10.73 -17.39 -2.12
C CYS A 339 11.88 -16.39 -2.22
N GLY A 340 12.80 -16.39 -1.25
CA GLY A 340 13.88 -15.41 -1.24
C GLY A 340 14.72 -15.42 0.02
N LYS A 341 15.45 -14.33 0.24
CA LYS A 341 16.37 -14.13 1.36
C LYS A 341 15.98 -12.91 2.17
N VAL A 342 15.97 -13.07 3.50
CA VAL A 342 15.86 -11.97 4.46
C VAL A 342 17.23 -11.74 5.07
N LEU A 343 17.73 -10.51 4.99
CA LEU A 343 19.05 -10.10 5.49
C LEU A 343 18.87 -8.99 6.55
N SER A 344 19.85 -8.85 7.44
CA SER A 344 19.68 -7.93 8.58
C SER A 344 20.25 -6.53 8.32
N SER A 345 21.19 -6.40 7.40
CA SER A 345 21.89 -5.13 7.16
C SER A 345 22.36 -4.98 5.71
N VAL A 346 22.73 -3.74 5.34
CA VAL A 346 23.34 -3.48 4.03
C VAL A 346 24.72 -4.14 3.88
N PRO A 347 25.60 -4.17 4.89
CA PRO A 347 26.82 -4.99 4.80
C PRO A 347 26.55 -6.48 4.55
N ASP A 348 25.56 -7.08 5.23
CA ASP A 348 25.18 -8.48 4.98
C ASP A 348 24.67 -8.67 3.54
N LEU A 349 23.92 -7.70 3.02
CA LEU A 349 23.48 -7.70 1.62
C LEU A 349 24.65 -7.73 0.65
N VAL A 350 25.63 -6.84 0.83
CA VAL A 350 26.82 -6.77 -0.03
C VAL A 350 27.60 -8.09 0.04
N SER A 351 27.92 -8.58 1.24
CA SER A 351 28.60 -9.86 1.42
C SER A 351 27.87 -11.04 0.79
N TYR A 352 26.53 -11.08 0.94
CA TYR A 352 25.71 -12.13 0.36
C TYR A 352 25.75 -12.08 -1.18
N MET A 353 25.66 -10.93 -1.78
CA MET A 353 25.67 -10.75 -3.23
C MET A 353 27.06 -10.97 -3.85
N GLU A 354 28.13 -10.68 -3.14
CA GLU A 354 29.50 -10.99 -3.56
C GLU A 354 29.80 -12.50 -3.51
N SER A 355 29.11 -13.22 -2.65
CA SER A 355 29.32 -14.66 -2.45
C SER A 355 28.66 -15.50 -3.56
N LYS A 356 29.00 -16.78 -3.61
CA LYS A 356 28.29 -17.77 -4.46
C LYS A 356 26.95 -18.19 -3.86
N GLN A 357 26.68 -17.87 -2.60
CA GLN A 357 25.49 -18.31 -1.87
C GLN A 357 24.18 -17.82 -2.53
N VAL A 358 24.19 -16.64 -3.18
CA VAL A 358 23.05 -16.14 -3.91
C VAL A 358 22.58 -17.10 -5.01
N PHE A 359 23.51 -17.75 -5.73
CA PHE A 359 23.18 -18.72 -6.77
C PHE A 359 22.68 -20.04 -6.20
N ASP A 360 23.25 -20.50 -5.08
CA ASP A 360 22.84 -21.73 -4.40
C ASP A 360 21.45 -21.57 -3.79
N ASP A 361 21.15 -20.44 -3.15
CA ASP A 361 19.84 -20.14 -2.60
C ASP A 361 18.81 -19.99 -3.73
N LEU A 362 19.16 -19.34 -4.84
CA LEU A 362 18.30 -19.19 -6.00
C LEU A 362 17.89 -20.56 -6.57
N ARG A 363 18.85 -21.51 -6.70
CA ARG A 363 18.56 -22.88 -7.15
C ARG A 363 17.67 -23.62 -6.16
N ARG A 364 18.00 -23.56 -4.86
CA ARG A 364 17.29 -24.28 -3.80
C ARG A 364 15.86 -23.79 -3.61
N LEU A 365 15.62 -22.48 -3.71
CA LEU A 365 14.32 -21.85 -3.48
C LEU A 365 13.51 -21.60 -4.77
N ASN A 366 13.95 -22.18 -5.89
CA ASN A 366 13.23 -22.13 -7.15
C ASN A 366 12.14 -23.22 -7.21
N ILE A 367 11.08 -23.01 -6.44
CA ILE A 367 9.93 -23.92 -6.34
C ILE A 367 8.80 -23.48 -7.27
N PRO A 368 7.87 -24.38 -7.67
CA PRO A 368 6.70 -24.01 -8.46
C PRO A 368 5.84 -22.97 -7.75
N ARG A 369 5.38 -21.96 -8.48
CA ARG A 369 4.54 -20.87 -7.97
C ARG A 369 3.36 -20.61 -8.86
N PRO A 370 2.23 -20.12 -8.32
CA PRO A 370 1.08 -19.68 -9.12
C PRO A 370 1.49 -18.56 -10.08
N THR A 371 0.84 -18.48 -11.22
CA THR A 371 1.28 -17.60 -12.33
C THR A 371 0.43 -16.35 -12.48
N LYS A 372 -0.63 -16.19 -11.69
CA LYS A 372 -1.58 -15.08 -11.79
C LYS A 372 -1.93 -14.49 -10.42
N LEU A 373 -2.39 -13.26 -10.44
CA LEU A 373 -3.01 -12.56 -9.31
C LEU A 373 -4.46 -12.23 -9.64
N GLU A 374 -5.30 -12.32 -8.64
CA GLU A 374 -6.70 -11.87 -8.69
C GLU A 374 -7.00 -10.94 -7.51
N SER A 375 -7.83 -9.94 -7.74
CA SER A 375 -8.31 -9.06 -6.66
C SER A 375 -9.21 -9.82 -5.70
N ASN A 376 -9.03 -9.61 -4.39
CA ASN A 376 -9.89 -10.19 -3.35
C ASN A 376 -11.16 -9.37 -3.10
N THR A 377 -11.63 -8.61 -4.08
CA THR A 377 -12.83 -7.78 -3.92
C THR A 377 -14.09 -8.61 -3.68
N GLU A 378 -14.17 -9.83 -4.17
CA GLU A 378 -15.30 -10.74 -3.89
C GLU A 378 -15.48 -10.98 -2.39
N ALA A 379 -14.39 -11.15 -1.64
CA ALA A 379 -14.46 -11.29 -0.18
C ALA A 379 -15.10 -10.06 0.49
N ILE A 380 -14.90 -8.88 -0.09
CA ILE A 380 -15.53 -7.64 0.40
C ILE A 380 -17.00 -7.60 0.02
N ILE A 381 -17.35 -8.00 -1.21
CA ILE A 381 -18.76 -8.07 -1.65
C ILE A 381 -19.56 -9.00 -0.73
N HIS A 382 -18.99 -10.14 -0.35
CA HIS A 382 -19.63 -11.05 0.63
C HIS A 382 -19.84 -10.42 2.01
N LEU A 383 -18.99 -9.49 2.45
CA LEU A 383 -19.21 -8.75 3.70
C LEU A 383 -20.29 -7.68 3.59
N LEU A 384 -20.60 -7.20 2.37
CA LEU A 384 -21.57 -6.14 2.11
C LEU A 384 -23.01 -6.67 1.95
N ASN A 385 -23.17 -7.96 1.65
CA ASN A 385 -24.44 -8.67 1.51
C ASN A 385 -24.96 -9.16 2.85
#